data_fc39b533916e495166698a791e17f505
#
_entry.id   fc39b533916e495166698a791e17f505
#
_cell.length_a   1.000
_cell.length_b   1.000
_cell.length_c   1.000
_cell.angle_alpha   90.00
_cell.angle_beta   90.00
_cell.angle_gamma   90.00
#
_symmetry.space_group_name_H-M   'P 1'
#
loop_
_entity.id
_entity.type
_entity.pdbx_description
1 polymer ?
#
loop_
_entity_poly.entity_id
_entity_poly.type
_entity_poly.pdbx_seq_one_letter_code
_entity_poly.pdbx_strand_id
1 'polypeptide(L)'
;MDKNDELFKGTSFADLMSDVYHNSKKKDRQISQLINQLQPLIKNASDATIIVPLIKEYLDVAVKNDDHLVKLTAIVQRYISTKQTITGADSLLSDEEKQHLLKVAESTLSSELEDELEDIQSDTKILQQTIDNAKQKLMKESNE
;
A
#
# COMPACT_ATOMS: atom_id res chain seq x y z
N MET A 1 -9.36 15.23 14.27
CA MET A 1 -9.72 14.51 13.04
C MET A 1 -11.13 14.01 13.24
N ASP A 2 -12.09 14.65 12.59
CA ASP A 2 -13.48 14.24 12.73
C ASP A 2 -13.67 12.88 12.09
N LYS A 3 -14.23 11.94 12.86
CA LYS A 3 -14.50 10.57 12.40
C LYS A 3 -15.59 10.51 11.33
N ASN A 4 -16.09 11.65 10.88
CA ASN A 4 -17.33 11.77 10.07
C ASN A 4 -17.11 12.25 8.63
N ASP A 5 -15.86 12.41 8.18
CA ASP A 5 -15.59 12.77 6.79
C ASP A 5 -15.75 11.52 5.91
N GLU A 6 -16.96 11.30 5.40
CA GLU A 6 -17.29 10.18 4.53
C GLU A 6 -16.71 10.46 3.13
N LEU A 7 -15.69 9.70 2.70
CA LEU A 7 -15.09 9.78 1.36
C LEU A 7 -15.80 8.85 0.37
N PHE A 8 -16.18 7.68 0.84
CA PHE A 8 -16.97 6.70 0.10
C PHE A 8 -18.19 6.32 0.92
N LYS A 9 -19.20 5.78 0.28
CA LYS A 9 -20.44 5.36 0.93
C LYS A 9 -20.15 4.42 2.11
N GLY A 10 -20.26 4.95 3.33
CA GLY A 10 -20.05 4.23 4.58
C GLY A 10 -18.57 4.10 5.02
N THR A 11 -17.62 4.78 4.36
CA THR A 11 -16.19 4.71 4.70
C THR A 11 -15.62 6.11 4.93
N SER A 12 -15.10 6.35 6.11
CA SER A 12 -14.41 7.60 6.42
C SER A 12 -12.95 7.56 5.93
N PHE A 13 -12.35 8.76 5.79
CA PHE A 13 -10.92 8.87 5.52
C PHE A 13 -10.06 8.08 6.53
N ALA A 14 -10.44 8.10 7.81
CA ALA A 14 -9.73 7.35 8.85
C ALA A 14 -9.85 5.84 8.68
N ASP A 15 -11.02 5.34 8.26
CA ASP A 15 -11.22 3.91 8.02
C ASP A 15 -10.38 3.45 6.82
N LEU A 16 -10.40 4.22 5.72
CA LEU A 16 -9.58 3.92 4.54
C LEU A 16 -8.09 3.90 4.88
N MET A 17 -7.61 4.89 5.64
CA MET A 17 -6.22 4.94 6.09
C MET A 17 -5.84 3.75 6.95
N SER A 18 -6.73 3.37 7.85
CA SER A 18 -6.55 2.19 8.70
C SER A 18 -6.46 0.91 7.87
N ASP A 19 -7.33 0.75 6.89
CA ASP A 19 -7.36 -0.43 6.02
C ASP A 19 -6.10 -0.53 5.15
N VAL A 20 -5.65 0.58 4.54
CA VAL A 20 -4.42 0.60 3.74
C VAL A 20 -3.21 0.27 4.61
N TYR A 21 -3.11 0.87 5.80
CA TYR A 21 -2.04 0.57 6.74
C TYR A 21 -2.02 -0.91 7.15
N HIS A 22 -3.17 -1.47 7.52
CA HIS A 22 -3.28 -2.88 7.92
C HIS A 22 -2.98 -3.84 6.78
N ASN A 23 -3.43 -3.52 5.56
CA ASN A 23 -3.14 -4.30 4.37
C ASN A 23 -1.63 -4.28 4.04
N SER A 24 -0.99 -3.11 4.12
CA SER A 24 0.45 -2.99 3.93
C SER A 24 1.23 -3.81 4.97
N LYS A 25 0.87 -3.74 6.25
CA LYS A 25 1.49 -4.56 7.30
C LYS A 25 1.23 -6.06 7.17
N LYS A 26 0.09 -6.44 6.61
CA LYS A 26 -0.19 -7.84 6.28
C LYS A 26 0.71 -8.33 5.15
N LYS A 27 0.88 -7.53 4.10
CA LYS A 27 1.78 -7.86 2.97
C LYS A 27 3.23 -7.99 3.42
N ASP A 28 3.73 -7.06 4.22
CA ASP A 28 5.07 -7.10 4.79
C ASP A 28 5.33 -8.44 5.52
N ARG A 29 4.39 -8.86 6.37
CA ARG A 29 4.47 -10.16 7.04
C ARG A 29 4.45 -11.34 6.08
N GLN A 30 3.62 -11.30 5.04
CA GLN A 30 3.54 -12.35 4.04
C GLN A 30 4.85 -12.47 3.24
N ILE A 31 5.44 -11.34 2.82
CA ILE A 31 6.73 -11.30 2.13
C ILE A 31 7.82 -11.89 3.01
N SER A 32 7.90 -11.46 4.28
CA SER A 32 8.88 -11.98 5.24
C SER A 32 8.74 -13.50 5.45
N GLN A 33 7.50 -14.01 5.54
CA GLN A 33 7.25 -15.45 5.66
C GLN A 33 7.72 -16.22 4.41
N LEU A 34 7.48 -15.69 3.21
CA LEU A 34 7.91 -16.31 1.97
C LEU A 34 9.43 -16.36 1.86
N ILE A 35 10.12 -15.28 2.18
CA ILE A 35 11.59 -15.24 2.22
C ILE A 35 12.12 -16.30 3.22
N ASN A 36 11.53 -16.37 4.40
CA ASN A 36 11.90 -17.36 5.42
C ASN A 36 11.65 -18.81 4.98
N GLN A 37 10.66 -19.05 4.12
CA GLN A 37 10.40 -20.37 3.54
C GLN A 37 11.38 -20.74 2.42
N LEU A 38 11.87 -19.73 1.67
CA LEU A 38 12.82 -19.94 0.58
C LEU A 38 14.25 -20.16 1.06
N GLN A 39 14.69 -19.47 2.10
CA GLN A 39 16.07 -19.57 2.60
C GLN A 39 16.53 -21.00 2.91
N PRO A 40 15.75 -21.85 3.61
CA PRO A 40 16.16 -23.22 3.91
C PRO A 40 16.28 -24.15 2.71
N LEU A 41 15.70 -23.75 1.56
CA LEU A 41 15.76 -24.53 0.32
C LEU A 41 17.11 -24.37 -0.39
N ILE A 42 17.94 -23.38 -0.02
CA ILE A 42 19.28 -23.18 -0.57
C ILE A 42 20.23 -24.16 0.09
N LYS A 43 20.52 -25.27 -0.57
CA LYS A 43 21.45 -26.30 -0.08
C LYS A 43 22.77 -26.34 -0.85
N ASN A 44 22.79 -25.82 -2.05
CA ASN A 44 23.94 -25.80 -2.94
C ASN A 44 23.94 -24.58 -3.88
N ALA A 45 24.97 -24.40 -4.69
CA ALA A 45 25.11 -23.27 -5.59
C ALA A 45 24.04 -23.25 -6.70
N SER A 46 23.54 -24.41 -7.12
CA SER A 46 22.46 -24.50 -8.13
C SER A 46 21.16 -23.95 -7.57
N ASP A 47 20.80 -24.35 -6.35
CA ASP A 47 19.61 -23.83 -5.65
C ASP A 47 19.72 -22.32 -5.46
N ALA A 48 20.90 -21.83 -5.07
CA ALA A 48 21.13 -20.40 -4.89
C ALA A 48 20.91 -19.60 -6.18
N THR A 49 21.29 -20.15 -7.34
CA THR A 49 21.10 -19.47 -8.63
C THR A 49 19.61 -19.22 -8.94
N ILE A 50 18.73 -20.09 -8.46
CA ILE A 50 17.27 -19.97 -8.67
C ILE A 50 16.62 -19.16 -7.55
N ILE A 51 16.97 -19.42 -6.30
CA ILE A 51 16.25 -18.93 -5.13
C ILE A 51 16.66 -17.49 -4.77
N VAL A 52 17.94 -17.13 -4.93
CA VAL A 52 18.40 -15.78 -4.59
C VAL A 52 17.74 -14.69 -5.44
N PRO A 53 17.56 -14.84 -6.76
CA PRO A 53 16.77 -13.88 -7.55
C PRO A 53 15.32 -13.73 -7.06
N LEU A 54 14.66 -14.82 -6.66
CA LEU A 54 13.30 -14.77 -6.11
C LEU A 54 13.24 -13.98 -4.80
N ILE A 55 14.19 -14.22 -3.90
CA ILE A 55 14.28 -13.46 -2.65
C ILE A 55 14.47 -11.97 -2.95
N LYS A 56 15.32 -11.63 -3.94
CA LYS A 56 15.53 -10.25 -4.36
C LYS A 56 14.22 -9.62 -4.86
N GLU A 57 13.47 -10.32 -5.71
CA GLU A 57 12.17 -9.83 -6.19
C GLU A 57 11.19 -9.57 -5.03
N TYR A 58 11.15 -10.43 -4.02
CA TYR A 58 10.32 -10.19 -2.83
C TYR A 58 10.78 -8.97 -2.02
N LEU A 59 12.08 -8.77 -1.90
CA LEU A 59 12.62 -7.57 -1.25
C LEU A 59 12.29 -6.30 -2.04
N ASP A 60 12.35 -6.34 -3.38
CA ASP A 60 11.96 -5.22 -4.23
C ASP A 60 10.47 -4.87 -4.06
N VAL A 61 9.61 -5.87 -3.89
CA VAL A 61 8.19 -5.64 -3.58
C VAL A 61 7.99 -5.08 -2.17
N ALA A 62 8.79 -5.52 -1.19
CA ALA A 62 8.74 -4.94 0.16
C ALA A 62 9.11 -3.46 0.14
N VAL A 63 10.15 -3.07 -0.59
CA VAL A 63 10.55 -1.66 -0.76
C VAL A 63 9.42 -0.84 -1.40
N LYS A 64 8.79 -1.35 -2.47
CA LYS A 64 7.63 -0.67 -3.08
C LYS A 64 6.46 -0.51 -2.11
N ASN A 65 6.18 -1.53 -1.30
CA ASN A 65 5.13 -1.45 -0.27
C ASN A 65 5.43 -0.36 0.77
N ASP A 66 6.70 -0.18 1.14
CA ASP A 66 7.12 0.90 2.03
C ASP A 66 7.02 2.27 1.35
N ASP A 67 7.36 2.38 0.06
CA ASP A 67 7.17 3.61 -0.72
C ASP A 67 5.71 4.03 -0.78
N HIS A 68 4.78 3.09 -0.95
CA HIS A 68 3.34 3.36 -0.90
C HIS A 68 2.91 3.91 0.47
N LEU A 69 3.44 3.36 1.58
CA LEU A 69 3.17 3.91 2.92
C LEU A 69 3.70 5.34 3.10
N VAL A 70 4.88 5.64 2.55
CA VAL A 70 5.45 6.99 2.59
C VAL A 70 4.57 7.97 1.80
N LYS A 71 4.13 7.60 0.60
CA LYS A 71 3.21 8.41 -0.22
C LYS A 71 1.89 8.63 0.52
N LEU A 72 1.32 7.57 1.10
CA LEU A 72 0.11 7.66 1.90
C LEU A 72 0.27 8.65 3.06
N THR A 73 1.39 8.61 3.77
CA THR A 73 1.69 9.56 4.85
C THR A 73 1.73 11.01 4.33
N ALA A 74 2.29 11.24 3.14
CA ALA A 74 2.32 12.56 2.51
C ALA A 74 0.91 13.05 2.16
N ILE A 75 0.02 12.17 1.69
CA ILE A 75 -1.39 12.48 1.42
C ILE A 75 -2.11 12.87 2.71
N VAL A 76 -1.94 12.09 3.77
CA VAL A 76 -2.52 12.39 5.10
C VAL A 76 -2.04 13.74 5.63
N GLN A 77 -0.74 14.04 5.53
CA GLN A 77 -0.19 15.33 5.94
C GLN A 77 -0.79 16.50 5.15
N ARG A 78 -0.92 16.33 3.83
CA ARG A 78 -1.55 17.34 2.96
C ARG A 78 -3.00 17.57 3.36
N TYR A 79 -3.77 16.52 3.59
CA TYR A 79 -5.14 16.60 4.05
C TYR A 79 -5.27 17.36 5.38
N ILE A 80 -4.44 17.02 6.38
CA ILE A 80 -4.44 17.70 7.68
C ILE A 80 -4.07 19.17 7.53
N SER A 81 -3.04 19.49 6.74
CA SER A 81 -2.61 20.87 6.51
C SER A 81 -3.68 21.69 5.82
N THR A 82 -4.38 21.10 4.83
CA THR A 82 -5.48 21.78 4.14
C THR A 82 -6.64 22.07 5.10
N LYS A 83 -7.03 21.09 5.93
CA LYS A 83 -8.05 21.30 6.95
C LYS A 83 -7.66 22.41 7.95
N GLN A 84 -6.44 22.39 8.44
CA GLN A 84 -5.96 23.42 9.38
C GLN A 84 -5.96 24.81 8.75
N THR A 85 -5.57 24.93 7.48
CA THR A 85 -5.58 26.22 6.77
C THR A 85 -7.01 26.75 6.59
N ILE A 86 -7.96 25.86 6.31
CA ILE A 86 -9.37 26.24 6.10
C ILE A 86 -10.06 26.57 7.43
N THR A 87 -9.72 25.87 8.52
CA THR A 87 -10.36 26.06 9.83
C THR A 87 -9.68 27.10 10.73
N GLY A 88 -8.41 27.40 10.49
CA GLY A 88 -7.57 28.25 11.35
C GLY A 88 -7.30 29.66 10.82
N ALA A 89 -7.73 29.99 9.61
CA ALA A 89 -7.57 31.34 9.09
C ALA A 89 -8.73 32.20 9.58
N ASP A 90 -8.39 33.37 10.11
CA ASP A 90 -9.29 34.52 10.24
C ASP A 90 -9.66 34.91 8.80
N SER A 91 -10.66 34.20 8.25
CA SER A 91 -10.68 33.98 6.82
C SER A 91 -11.60 34.98 6.14
N LEU A 92 -11.05 35.59 5.13
CA LEU A 92 -11.73 36.32 4.08
C LEU A 92 -12.72 35.44 3.26
N LEU A 93 -12.78 34.14 3.53
CA LEU A 93 -13.62 33.17 2.85
C LEU A 93 -14.92 32.93 3.65
N SER A 94 -16.05 32.89 2.95
CA SER A 94 -17.33 32.52 3.53
C SER A 94 -17.34 31.01 3.92
N ASP A 95 -18.27 30.65 4.81
CA ASP A 95 -18.38 29.25 5.23
C ASP A 95 -18.76 28.32 4.07
N GLU A 96 -19.49 28.82 3.06
CA GLU A 96 -19.82 28.09 1.83
C GLU A 96 -18.58 27.85 0.97
N GLU A 97 -17.71 28.86 0.82
CA GLU A 97 -16.44 28.73 0.09
C GLU A 97 -15.48 27.77 0.80
N LYS A 98 -15.42 27.78 2.13
CA LYS A 98 -14.64 26.84 2.92
C LYS A 98 -15.14 25.40 2.71
N GLN A 99 -16.46 25.19 2.75
CA GLN A 99 -17.03 23.87 2.50
C GLN A 99 -16.77 23.38 1.07
N HIS A 100 -16.86 24.29 0.09
CA HIS A 100 -16.54 23.94 -1.29
C HIS A 100 -15.07 23.54 -1.47
N LEU A 101 -14.13 24.29 -0.89
CA LEU A 101 -12.72 23.99 -0.93
C LEU A 101 -12.38 22.67 -0.21
N LEU A 102 -13.01 22.40 0.93
CA LEU A 102 -12.89 21.12 1.63
C LEU A 102 -13.36 19.97 0.75
N LYS A 103 -14.52 20.10 0.13
CA LYS A 103 -15.08 19.07 -0.76
C LYS A 103 -14.19 18.80 -1.97
N VAL A 104 -13.62 19.84 -2.56
CA VAL A 104 -12.65 19.70 -3.68
C VAL A 104 -11.39 19.00 -3.19
N ALA A 105 -10.82 19.40 -2.05
CA ALA A 105 -9.65 18.76 -1.47
C ALA A 105 -9.89 17.28 -1.14
N GLU A 106 -11.02 16.95 -0.55
CA GLU A 106 -11.44 15.58 -0.24
C GLU A 106 -11.60 14.75 -1.52
N SER A 107 -12.24 15.29 -2.56
CA SER A 107 -12.39 14.62 -3.85
C SER A 107 -11.05 14.32 -4.52
N THR A 108 -10.12 15.29 -4.50
CA THR A 108 -8.78 15.10 -5.08
C THR A 108 -7.98 14.04 -4.31
N LEU A 109 -8.03 14.11 -2.98
CA LEU A 109 -7.35 13.14 -2.12
C LEU A 109 -7.95 11.74 -2.24
N SER A 110 -9.27 11.64 -2.40
CA SER A 110 -9.96 10.37 -2.67
C SER A 110 -9.43 9.72 -3.94
N SER A 111 -9.31 10.51 -5.03
CA SER A 111 -8.78 10.02 -6.30
C SER A 111 -7.31 9.56 -6.18
N GLU A 112 -6.46 10.37 -5.51
CA GLU A 112 -5.05 9.98 -5.28
C GLU A 112 -4.95 8.68 -4.47
N LEU A 113 -5.83 8.49 -3.48
CA LEU A 113 -5.87 7.28 -2.65
C LEU A 113 -6.40 6.06 -3.40
N GLU A 114 -7.39 6.23 -4.28
CA GLU A 114 -7.88 5.17 -5.16
C GLU A 114 -6.77 4.68 -6.09
N ASP A 115 -6.03 5.60 -6.72
CA ASP A 115 -4.91 5.28 -7.60
C ASP A 115 -3.81 4.50 -6.84
N GLU A 116 -3.43 4.94 -5.63
CA GLU A 116 -2.45 4.23 -4.80
C GLU A 116 -2.95 2.84 -4.36
N LEU A 117 -4.26 2.69 -4.09
CA LEU A 117 -4.85 1.40 -3.77
C LEU A 117 -4.84 0.44 -4.96
N GLU A 118 -5.12 0.94 -6.17
CA GLU A 118 -5.10 0.15 -7.39
C GLU A 118 -3.67 -0.34 -7.70
N ASP A 119 -2.66 0.53 -7.54
CA ASP A 119 -1.25 0.17 -7.67
C ASP A 119 -0.85 -0.94 -6.68
N ILE A 120 -1.22 -0.79 -5.41
CA ILE A 120 -0.95 -1.80 -4.37
C ILE A 120 -1.63 -3.13 -4.69
N GLN A 121 -2.87 -3.12 -5.20
CA GLN A 121 -3.58 -4.33 -5.59
C GLN A 121 -2.93 -5.01 -6.81
N SER A 122 -2.49 -4.23 -7.78
CA SER A 122 -1.78 -4.71 -8.97
C SER A 122 -0.47 -5.40 -8.59
N ASP A 123 0.36 -4.75 -7.77
CA ASP A 123 1.61 -5.31 -7.27
C ASP A 123 1.40 -6.61 -6.48
N THR A 124 0.32 -6.67 -5.69
CA THR A 124 -0.05 -7.88 -4.94
C THR A 124 -0.39 -9.05 -5.86
N LYS A 125 -1.11 -8.78 -6.95
CA LYS A 125 -1.50 -9.81 -7.92
C LYS A 125 -0.28 -10.35 -8.67
N ILE A 126 0.64 -9.48 -9.06
CA ILE A 126 1.90 -9.86 -9.72
C ILE A 126 2.73 -10.74 -8.78
N LEU A 127 2.85 -10.34 -7.51
CA LEU A 127 3.56 -11.11 -6.50
C LEU A 127 2.96 -12.49 -6.30
N GLN A 128 1.63 -12.59 -6.20
CA GLN A 128 0.95 -13.89 -6.04
C GLN A 128 1.22 -14.81 -7.24
N GLN A 129 1.15 -14.29 -8.45
CA GLN A 129 1.49 -15.05 -9.66
C GLN A 129 2.94 -15.53 -9.66
N THR A 130 3.87 -14.68 -9.23
CA THR A 130 5.29 -15.03 -9.13
C THR A 130 5.51 -16.16 -8.12
N ILE A 131 4.84 -16.10 -6.97
CA ILE A 131 4.85 -17.14 -5.95
C ILE A 131 4.34 -18.47 -6.50
N ASP A 132 3.19 -18.43 -7.17
CA ASP A 132 2.55 -19.66 -7.69
C ASP A 132 3.42 -20.29 -8.78
N ASN A 133 4.00 -19.50 -9.66
CA ASN A 133 4.95 -19.97 -10.67
C ASN A 133 6.22 -20.58 -10.04
N ALA A 134 6.76 -19.95 -9.01
CA ALA A 134 7.93 -20.46 -8.29
C ALA A 134 7.62 -21.82 -7.60
N LYS A 135 6.46 -21.93 -6.94
CA LYS A 135 6.00 -23.18 -6.34
C LYS A 135 5.87 -24.30 -7.38
N GLN A 136 5.30 -24.00 -8.54
CA GLN A 136 5.15 -25.01 -9.61
C GLN A 136 6.49 -25.48 -10.15
N LYS A 137 7.48 -24.58 -10.30
CA LYS A 137 8.83 -24.96 -10.71
C LYS A 137 9.50 -25.89 -9.69
N LEU A 138 9.45 -25.52 -8.41
CA LEU A 138 10.02 -26.34 -7.33
C LEU A 138 9.35 -27.72 -7.22
N MET A 139 8.05 -27.81 -7.44
CA MET A 139 7.33 -29.10 -7.42
C MET A 139 7.71 -30.02 -8.61
N LYS A 140 8.02 -29.45 -9.77
CA LYS A 140 8.47 -30.23 -10.94
C LYS A 140 9.88 -30.76 -10.76
N GLU A 141 10.78 -29.95 -10.21
CA GLU A 141 12.17 -30.35 -9.94
C GLU A 141 12.33 -31.35 -8.78
N SER A 142 11.34 -31.43 -7.89
CA SER A 142 11.34 -32.41 -6.78
C SER A 142 10.82 -33.80 -7.18
N ASN A 143 10.24 -33.96 -8.37
CA ASN A 143 9.66 -35.21 -8.88
C ASN A 143 10.54 -35.87 -9.98
N GLU A 144 11.70 -35.29 -10.31
CA GLU A 144 12.76 -35.88 -11.12
C GLU A 144 13.93 -36.35 -10.23
#